data_2f151a89fe04ac72c18f10981b2bfbde
#
_entry.id   2f151a89fe04ac72c18f10981b2bfbde
#
_cell.length_a   1.000
_cell.length_b   1.000
_cell.length_c   1.000
_cell.angle_alpha   90.00
_cell.angle_beta   90.00
_cell.angle_gamma   90.00
#
_symmetry.space_group_name_H-M   'P 1'
#
loop_
_entity.id
_entity.type
_entity.pdbx_description
1 polymer ?
#
loop_
_entity_poly.entity_id
_entity_poly.type
_entity_poly.pdbx_seq_one_letter_code
_entity_poly.pdbx_strand_id
1 'polypeptide(L)'
;EVLANMNRRDTKENMRELFAYIKKEIPDAILRTTVIVGYPGETRKQFLELRDFIKEIKFDRLGCFMYSKEEDTVAYSLPNQVTKKAKENRYNEIMALQSDISYNQGLSHVGEIHKVIIEELDFETNLYVGRSYAFAPDDIDGYIFVDSKEDLELGSIVSCQIDKADIYNLYGHVVNV
;
A
#
# COMPACT_ATOMS: atom_id res chain seq x y z
N GLU A 1 -6.39 -11.22 20.09
CA GLU A 1 -7.37 -12.33 19.97
C GLU A 1 -7.51 -12.81 18.53
N VAL A 2 -7.91 -11.94 17.54
CA VAL A 2 -8.06 -12.34 16.13
C VAL A 2 -6.75 -12.91 15.57
N LEU A 3 -5.60 -12.25 15.77
CA LEU A 3 -4.29 -12.74 15.35
C LEU A 3 -3.97 -14.12 15.94
N ALA A 4 -4.25 -14.33 17.23
CA ALA A 4 -4.04 -15.62 17.88
C ALA A 4 -4.92 -16.72 17.26
N ASN A 5 -6.18 -16.41 16.94
CA ASN A 5 -7.09 -17.33 16.26
C ASN A 5 -6.62 -17.68 14.83
N MET A 6 -5.86 -16.80 14.21
CA MET A 6 -5.18 -17.01 12.92
C MET A 6 -3.80 -17.67 13.05
N ASN A 7 -3.44 -18.15 14.25
CA ASN A 7 -2.13 -18.71 14.58
C ASN A 7 -0.96 -17.72 14.33
N ARG A 8 -1.20 -16.42 14.49
CA ARG A 8 -0.18 -15.36 14.45
C ARG A 8 0.32 -15.08 15.86
N ARG A 9 1.64 -15.01 16.02
CA ARG A 9 2.29 -14.76 17.31
C ARG A 9 2.49 -13.29 17.63
N ASP A 10 2.31 -12.43 16.62
CA ASP A 10 2.50 -10.99 16.76
C ASP A 10 1.40 -10.38 17.62
N THR A 11 1.77 -9.37 18.39
CA THR A 11 0.83 -8.50 19.10
C THR A 11 0.81 -7.11 18.48
N LYS A 12 -0.25 -6.35 18.74
CA LYS A 12 -0.37 -4.97 18.30
C LYS A 12 0.80 -4.11 18.81
N GLU A 13 1.18 -4.33 20.06
CA GLU A 13 2.26 -3.62 20.75
C GLU A 13 3.61 -3.91 20.09
N ASN A 14 3.94 -5.20 19.89
CA ASN A 14 5.20 -5.60 19.24
C ASN A 14 5.30 -5.06 17.81
N MET A 15 4.20 -5.10 17.05
CA MET A 15 4.16 -4.53 15.70
C MET A 15 4.39 -3.01 15.72
N ARG A 16 3.77 -2.29 16.67
CA ARG A 16 3.95 -0.85 16.80
C ARG A 16 5.41 -0.49 17.09
N GLU A 17 6.03 -1.20 18.05
CA GLU A 17 7.45 -1.01 18.38
C GLU A 17 8.35 -1.31 17.19
N LEU A 18 8.08 -2.39 16.46
CA LEU A 18 8.83 -2.76 15.26
C LEU A 18 8.75 -1.67 14.17
N PHE A 19 7.54 -1.18 13.85
CA PHE A 19 7.39 -0.16 12.82
C PHE A 19 8.00 1.19 13.24
N ALA A 20 7.88 1.55 14.51
CA ALA A 20 8.55 2.74 15.05
C ALA A 20 10.08 2.61 14.96
N TYR A 21 10.63 1.44 15.28
CA TYR A 21 12.05 1.15 15.14
C TYR A 21 12.51 1.23 13.67
N ILE A 22 11.78 0.59 12.75
CA ILE A 22 12.12 0.63 11.31
C ILE A 22 12.13 2.08 10.81
N LYS A 23 11.11 2.86 11.08
CA LYS A 23 11.03 4.26 10.61
C LYS A 23 12.10 5.15 11.25
N LYS A 24 12.57 4.82 12.45
CA LYS A 24 13.69 5.53 13.09
C LYS A 24 15.03 5.20 12.43
N GLU A 25 15.32 3.92 12.19
CA GLU A 25 16.62 3.46 11.68
C GLU A 25 16.72 3.59 10.15
N ILE A 26 15.58 3.50 9.45
CA ILE A 26 15.48 3.59 7.99
C ILE A 26 14.30 4.50 7.65
N PRO A 27 14.48 5.84 7.71
CA PRO A 27 13.38 6.79 7.51
C PRO A 27 12.63 6.61 6.17
N ASP A 28 13.36 6.23 5.11
CA ASP A 28 12.83 6.05 3.75
C ASP A 28 12.25 4.64 3.50
N ALA A 29 12.18 3.79 4.53
CA ALA A 29 11.63 2.45 4.38
C ALA A 29 10.17 2.50 3.94
N ILE A 30 9.84 1.79 2.86
CA ILE A 30 8.47 1.62 2.37
C ILE A 30 7.81 0.47 3.13
N LEU A 31 6.85 0.81 3.99
CA LEU A 31 6.10 -0.17 4.78
C LEU A 31 4.94 -0.71 3.97
N ARG A 32 4.98 -2.02 3.73
CA ARG A 32 3.92 -2.74 3.04
C ARG A 32 3.27 -3.77 3.93
N THR A 33 1.95 -3.89 3.88
CA THR A 33 1.20 -4.91 4.63
C THR A 33 -0.03 -5.39 3.86
N THR A 34 -0.57 -6.51 4.34
CA THR A 34 -1.85 -7.04 3.90
C THR A 34 -2.69 -7.36 5.12
N VAL A 35 -3.96 -6.97 5.08
CA VAL A 35 -4.93 -7.25 6.14
C VAL A 35 -6.10 -8.05 5.60
N ILE A 36 -6.69 -8.87 6.48
CA ILE A 36 -7.93 -9.60 6.20
C ILE A 36 -8.99 -9.09 7.16
N VAL A 37 -10.14 -8.70 6.63
CA VAL A 37 -11.31 -8.27 7.41
C VAL A 37 -12.40 -9.33 7.39
N GLY A 38 -13.16 -9.40 8.48
CA GLY A 38 -14.29 -10.32 8.58
C GLY A 38 -13.89 -11.77 8.84
N TYR A 39 -12.76 -12.00 9.52
CA TYR A 39 -12.40 -13.31 10.05
C TYR A 39 -13.49 -13.80 11.00
N PRO A 40 -13.79 -15.13 11.08
CA PRO A 40 -14.81 -15.67 12.00
C PRO A 40 -14.61 -15.18 13.44
N GLY A 41 -15.64 -14.63 14.02
CA GLY A 41 -15.62 -14.06 15.37
C GLY A 41 -15.08 -12.62 15.47
N GLU A 42 -14.59 -12.01 14.37
CA GLU A 42 -14.18 -10.62 14.40
C GLU A 42 -15.36 -9.69 14.75
N THR A 43 -15.27 -9.02 15.89
CA THR A 43 -16.26 -8.04 16.33
C THR A 43 -16.06 -6.68 15.68
N ARG A 44 -17.07 -5.80 15.74
CA ARG A 44 -16.92 -4.41 15.28
C ARG A 44 -15.82 -3.67 16.06
N LYS A 45 -15.67 -3.93 17.35
CA LYS A 45 -14.64 -3.33 18.19
C LYS A 45 -13.24 -3.70 17.69
N GLN A 46 -12.98 -4.97 17.42
CA GLN A 46 -11.69 -5.45 16.92
C GLN A 46 -11.38 -4.91 15.52
N PHE A 47 -12.38 -4.80 14.66
CA PHE A 47 -12.23 -4.12 13.36
C PHE A 47 -11.84 -2.64 13.53
N LEU A 48 -12.47 -1.92 14.45
CA LEU A 48 -12.12 -0.52 14.73
C LEU A 48 -10.69 -0.39 15.27
N GLU A 49 -10.24 -1.34 16.10
CA GLU A 49 -8.85 -1.39 16.57
C GLU A 49 -7.86 -1.60 15.42
N LEU A 50 -8.19 -2.43 14.42
CA LEU A 50 -7.39 -2.60 13.20
C LEU A 50 -7.34 -1.30 12.39
N ARG A 51 -8.50 -0.69 12.14
CA ARG A 51 -8.60 0.57 11.41
C ARG A 51 -7.77 1.69 12.07
N ASP A 52 -7.88 1.83 13.39
CA ASP A 52 -7.16 2.85 14.14
C ASP A 52 -5.64 2.58 14.14
N PHE A 53 -5.24 1.31 14.14
CA PHE A 53 -3.84 0.91 13.98
C PHE A 53 -3.29 1.30 12.58
N ILE A 54 -4.05 1.04 11.50
CA ILE A 54 -3.67 1.45 10.14
C ILE A 54 -3.53 2.98 10.06
N LYS A 55 -4.46 3.71 10.66
CA LYS A 55 -4.42 5.18 10.72
C LYS A 55 -3.21 5.71 11.49
N GLU A 56 -2.77 5.00 12.53
CA GLU A 56 -1.60 5.33 13.35
C GLU A 56 -0.30 5.07 12.57
N ILE A 57 -0.13 3.86 12.01
CA ILE A 57 1.12 3.44 11.35
C ILE A 57 1.29 4.11 9.99
N LYS A 58 0.19 4.34 9.26
CA LYS A 58 0.19 4.94 7.91
C LYS A 58 1.08 4.16 6.95
N PHE A 59 0.73 2.89 6.71
CA PHE A 59 1.45 2.06 5.75
C PHE A 59 1.49 2.73 4.37
N ASP A 60 2.66 2.72 3.74
CA ASP A 60 2.83 3.26 2.39
C ASP A 60 1.99 2.46 1.38
N ARG A 61 1.94 1.15 1.56
CA ARG A 61 1.15 0.23 0.73
C ARG A 61 0.36 -0.74 1.61
N LEU A 62 -0.93 -0.88 1.35
CA LEU A 62 -1.78 -1.82 2.08
C LEU A 62 -2.77 -2.49 1.14
N GLY A 63 -2.74 -3.83 1.13
CA GLY A 63 -3.79 -4.65 0.56
C GLY A 63 -4.81 -5.06 1.61
N CYS A 64 -6.09 -5.01 1.27
CA CYS A 64 -7.15 -5.50 2.14
C CYS A 64 -7.92 -6.61 1.43
N PHE A 65 -8.17 -7.72 2.13
CA PHE A 65 -8.99 -8.82 1.64
C PHE A 65 -10.15 -9.10 2.60
N MET A 66 -11.28 -9.48 2.03
CA MET A 66 -12.37 -10.06 2.81
C MET A 66 -12.06 -11.53 3.08
N TYR A 67 -12.24 -11.97 4.32
CA TYR A 67 -12.10 -13.39 4.63
C TYR A 67 -13.01 -14.25 3.73
N SER A 68 -12.41 -15.19 3.01
CA SER A 68 -13.09 -16.25 2.26
C SER A 68 -13.11 -17.53 3.08
N LYS A 69 -14.24 -18.25 3.02
CA LYS A 69 -14.42 -19.51 3.72
C LYS A 69 -13.90 -20.65 2.84
N GLU A 70 -12.64 -21.06 3.06
CA GLU A 70 -11.96 -22.09 2.29
C GLU A 70 -12.05 -23.45 2.98
N GLU A 71 -12.45 -24.49 2.26
CA GLU A 71 -12.48 -25.88 2.74
C GLU A 71 -11.08 -26.31 3.20
N ASP A 72 -11.01 -27.28 4.10
CA ASP A 72 -9.78 -27.80 4.70
C ASP A 72 -8.97 -26.82 5.56
N THR A 73 -9.55 -25.66 5.89
CA THR A 73 -8.96 -24.72 6.86
C THR A 73 -9.65 -24.80 8.22
N VAL A 74 -8.89 -24.54 9.31
CA VAL A 74 -9.47 -24.44 10.66
C VAL A 74 -10.57 -23.39 10.72
N ALA A 75 -10.37 -22.26 10.02
CA ALA A 75 -11.31 -21.15 10.01
C ALA A 75 -12.65 -21.49 9.34
N TYR A 76 -12.68 -22.50 8.46
CA TYR A 76 -13.91 -22.97 7.81
C TYR A 76 -14.99 -23.38 8.78
N SER A 77 -14.60 -24.11 9.84
CA SER A 77 -15.51 -24.67 10.86
C SER A 77 -15.77 -23.74 12.05
N LEU A 78 -15.10 -22.58 12.11
CA LEU A 78 -15.28 -21.66 13.22
C LEU A 78 -16.70 -21.08 13.28
N PRO A 79 -17.30 -20.94 14.46
CA PRO A 79 -18.58 -20.27 14.62
C PRO A 79 -18.47 -18.76 14.39
N ASN A 80 -19.60 -18.07 14.47
CA ASN A 80 -19.68 -16.60 14.38
C ASN A 80 -19.11 -16.04 13.08
N GLN A 81 -19.43 -16.67 11.96
CA GLN A 81 -19.09 -16.18 10.64
C GLN A 81 -19.62 -14.75 10.42
N VAL A 82 -18.76 -13.85 9.98
CA VAL A 82 -19.15 -12.46 9.68
C VAL A 82 -19.95 -12.44 8.37
N THR A 83 -21.04 -11.69 8.34
CA THR A 83 -21.91 -11.60 7.16
C THR A 83 -21.16 -10.95 5.98
N LYS A 84 -21.54 -11.32 4.74
CA LYS A 84 -20.96 -10.75 3.52
C LYS A 84 -21.02 -9.23 3.52
N LYS A 85 -22.19 -8.65 3.83
CA LYS A 85 -22.37 -7.19 3.90
C LYS A 85 -21.45 -6.52 4.94
N ALA A 86 -21.23 -7.15 6.09
CA ALA A 86 -20.32 -6.61 7.09
C ALA A 86 -18.86 -6.66 6.62
N LYS A 87 -18.44 -7.71 5.89
CA LYS A 87 -17.11 -7.82 5.28
C LYS A 87 -16.92 -6.73 4.24
N GLU A 88 -17.87 -6.55 3.32
CA GLU A 88 -17.84 -5.52 2.28
C GLU A 88 -17.73 -4.11 2.89
N ASN A 89 -18.52 -3.81 3.92
CA ASN A 89 -18.45 -2.52 4.60
C ASN A 89 -17.08 -2.29 5.25
N ARG A 90 -16.52 -3.31 5.92
CA ARG A 90 -15.19 -3.23 6.53
C ARG A 90 -14.09 -3.05 5.50
N TYR A 91 -14.16 -3.81 4.41
CA TYR A 91 -13.24 -3.69 3.28
C TYR A 91 -13.25 -2.26 2.71
N ASN A 92 -14.43 -1.75 2.38
CA ASN A 92 -14.57 -0.40 1.83
C ASN A 92 -14.07 0.69 2.81
N GLU A 93 -14.30 0.52 4.12
CA GLU A 93 -13.82 1.45 5.14
C GLU A 93 -12.28 1.47 5.23
N ILE A 94 -11.63 0.30 5.15
CA ILE A 94 -10.15 0.20 5.14
C ILE A 94 -9.58 0.75 3.83
N MET A 95 -10.18 0.41 2.67
CA MET A 95 -9.66 0.87 1.38
C MET A 95 -9.81 2.38 1.22
N ALA A 96 -10.91 2.98 1.69
CA ALA A 96 -11.07 4.43 1.71
C ALA A 96 -10.01 5.10 2.60
N LEU A 97 -9.79 4.58 3.80
CA LEU A 97 -8.72 5.07 4.69
C LEU A 97 -7.34 4.97 4.05
N GLN A 98 -7.03 3.82 3.43
CA GLN A 98 -5.74 3.62 2.77
C GLN A 98 -5.57 4.53 1.56
N SER A 99 -6.63 4.79 0.80
CA SER A 99 -6.63 5.74 -0.31
C SER A 99 -6.20 7.14 0.14
N ASP A 100 -6.75 7.62 1.26
CA ASP A 100 -6.37 8.91 1.84
C ASP A 100 -4.91 8.91 2.33
N ILE A 101 -4.46 7.81 2.96
CA ILE A 101 -3.07 7.66 3.41
C ILE A 101 -2.13 7.66 2.21
N SER A 102 -2.41 6.85 1.18
CA SER A 102 -1.57 6.73 -0.03
C SER A 102 -1.45 8.07 -0.76
N TYR A 103 -2.55 8.81 -0.90
CA TYR A 103 -2.54 10.14 -1.50
C TYR A 103 -1.65 11.12 -0.72
N ASN A 104 -1.77 11.16 0.61
CA ASN A 104 -0.94 12.04 1.44
C ASN A 104 0.54 11.64 1.42
N GLN A 105 0.85 10.34 1.38
CA GLN A 105 2.22 9.84 1.18
C GLN A 105 2.76 10.26 -0.19
N GLY A 106 1.96 10.11 -1.26
CA GLY A 106 2.32 10.58 -2.59
C GLY A 106 2.63 12.07 -2.63
N LEU A 107 1.82 12.89 -1.96
CA LEU A 107 2.06 14.34 -1.87
C LEU A 107 3.38 14.68 -1.16
N SER A 108 3.86 13.87 -0.23
CA SER A 108 5.15 14.11 0.44
C SER A 108 6.35 13.98 -0.49
N HIS A 109 6.23 13.24 -1.60
CA HIS A 109 7.26 13.12 -2.61
C HIS A 109 7.33 14.29 -3.60
N VAL A 110 6.33 15.19 -3.60
CA VAL A 110 6.33 16.34 -4.51
C VAL A 110 7.51 17.27 -4.23
N GLY A 111 8.30 17.54 -5.26
CA GLY A 111 9.56 18.30 -5.19
C GLY A 111 10.80 17.43 -5.01
N GLU A 112 10.66 16.15 -4.64
CA GLU A 112 11.78 15.22 -4.55
C GLU A 112 12.27 14.77 -5.94
N ILE A 113 13.53 14.36 -6.00
CA ILE A 113 14.12 13.74 -7.20
C ILE A 113 14.26 12.25 -6.97
N HIS A 114 13.55 11.47 -7.77
CA HIS A 114 13.62 10.02 -7.76
C HIS A 114 14.49 9.49 -8.89
N LYS A 115 15.24 8.41 -8.64
CA LYS A 115 15.82 7.56 -9.69
C LYS A 115 14.73 6.61 -10.16
N VAL A 116 14.33 6.79 -11.43
CA VAL A 116 13.21 6.04 -12.03
C VAL A 116 13.75 5.16 -13.16
N ILE A 117 13.49 3.86 -13.08
CA ILE A 117 13.69 2.94 -14.19
C ILE A 117 12.51 3.08 -15.14
N ILE A 118 12.80 3.30 -16.43
CA ILE A 118 11.78 3.43 -17.47
C ILE A 118 11.40 2.05 -17.98
N GLU A 119 10.12 1.70 -17.93
CA GLU A 119 9.62 0.37 -18.26
C GLU A 119 8.84 0.34 -19.57
N GLU A 120 8.06 1.40 -19.85
CA GLU A 120 7.28 1.49 -21.09
C GLU A 120 7.02 2.96 -21.49
N LEU A 121 6.47 3.15 -22.69
CA LEU A 121 5.89 4.41 -23.16
C LEU A 121 4.37 4.22 -23.29
N ASP A 122 3.62 5.01 -22.57
CA ASP A 122 2.16 5.10 -22.74
C ASP A 122 1.85 5.97 -23.97
N PHE A 123 1.43 5.33 -25.04
CA PHE A 123 1.12 5.99 -26.32
C PHE A 123 -0.15 6.86 -26.27
N GLU A 124 -1.03 6.67 -25.28
CA GLU A 124 -2.25 7.49 -25.12
C GLU A 124 -1.90 8.85 -24.50
N THR A 125 -1.06 8.86 -23.48
CA THR A 125 -0.65 10.08 -22.78
C THR A 125 0.65 10.65 -23.27
N ASN A 126 1.45 9.88 -24.04
CA ASN A 126 2.81 10.19 -24.47
C ASN A 126 3.76 10.44 -23.28
N LEU A 127 3.50 9.79 -22.14
CA LEU A 127 4.38 9.79 -20.98
C LEU A 127 5.11 8.45 -20.88
N TYR A 128 6.35 8.50 -20.41
CA TYR A 128 7.03 7.28 -20.01
C TYR A 128 6.48 6.80 -18.68
N VAL A 129 6.40 5.49 -18.52
CA VAL A 129 5.95 4.83 -17.29
C VAL A 129 7.14 4.12 -16.68
N GLY A 130 7.31 4.28 -15.39
CA GLY A 130 8.40 3.65 -14.67
C GLY A 130 8.15 3.57 -13.18
N ARG A 131 9.16 3.12 -12.46
CA ARG A 131 9.11 2.99 -11.00
C ARG A 131 10.43 3.38 -10.35
N SER A 132 10.34 3.82 -9.10
CA SER A 132 11.49 4.04 -8.23
C SER A 132 11.53 2.99 -7.11
N TYR A 133 12.44 3.15 -6.16
CA TYR A 133 12.53 2.33 -4.94
C TYR A 133 11.22 2.25 -4.14
N ALA A 134 10.34 3.25 -4.29
CA ALA A 134 9.07 3.35 -3.57
C ALA A 134 7.94 2.47 -4.13
N PHE A 135 8.16 1.80 -5.26
CA PHE A 135 7.17 1.00 -5.97
C PHE A 135 7.66 -0.42 -6.19
N ALA A 136 6.82 -1.41 -5.85
CA ALA A 136 7.08 -2.79 -6.21
C ALA A 136 6.95 -2.99 -7.72
N PRO A 137 7.66 -3.98 -8.30
CA PRO A 137 7.42 -4.41 -9.67
C PRO A 137 6.03 -5.04 -9.83
N ASP A 138 5.67 -5.34 -11.07
CA ASP A 138 4.48 -6.11 -11.43
C ASP A 138 3.14 -5.36 -11.21
N ASP A 139 3.14 -4.04 -11.43
CA ASP A 139 1.94 -3.19 -11.49
C ASP A 139 1.05 -3.18 -10.21
N ILE A 140 1.65 -3.55 -9.09
CA ILE A 140 0.91 -3.73 -7.84
C ILE A 140 0.68 -2.42 -7.09
N ASP A 141 1.63 -1.46 -7.20
CA ASP A 141 1.67 -0.27 -6.36
C ASP A 141 1.30 1.03 -7.09
N GLY A 142 1.07 0.98 -8.39
CA GLY A 142 0.97 2.14 -9.27
C GLY A 142 2.31 2.49 -9.92
N TYR A 143 2.39 3.68 -10.54
CA TYR A 143 3.48 4.07 -11.44
C TYR A 143 4.01 5.46 -11.17
N ILE A 144 5.17 5.75 -11.77
CA ILE A 144 5.65 7.11 -11.97
C ILE A 144 5.54 7.43 -13.46
N PHE A 145 4.69 8.40 -13.80
CA PHE A 145 4.56 8.95 -15.15
C PHE A 145 5.60 10.05 -15.33
N VAL A 146 6.45 9.89 -16.33
CA VAL A 146 7.63 10.74 -16.56
C VAL A 146 7.47 11.48 -17.87
N ASP A 147 7.42 12.81 -17.80
CA ASP A 147 7.52 13.67 -18.97
C ASP A 147 8.99 13.86 -19.37
N SER A 148 9.30 13.72 -20.65
CA SER A 148 10.64 13.93 -21.19
C SER A 148 10.58 14.61 -22.54
N LYS A 149 11.50 15.56 -22.75
CA LYS A 149 11.70 16.21 -24.05
C LYS A 149 12.53 15.37 -25.02
N GLU A 150 13.27 14.42 -24.49
CA GLU A 150 14.14 13.53 -25.24
C GLU A 150 13.57 12.11 -25.21
N ASP A 151 13.87 11.33 -26.24
CA ASP A 151 13.51 9.91 -26.23
C ASP A 151 14.31 9.16 -25.18
N LEU A 152 13.60 8.41 -24.33
CA LEU A 152 14.22 7.59 -23.30
C LEU A 152 14.29 6.13 -23.74
N GLU A 153 15.43 5.51 -23.47
CA GLU A 153 15.61 4.07 -23.70
C GLU A 153 14.89 3.28 -22.59
N LEU A 154 14.11 2.28 -22.97
CA LEU A 154 13.47 1.37 -22.02
C LEU A 154 14.54 0.59 -21.24
N GLY A 155 14.35 0.47 -19.94
CA GLY A 155 15.33 -0.10 -19.00
C GLY A 155 16.39 0.91 -18.51
N SER A 156 16.43 2.13 -19.04
CA SER A 156 17.31 3.18 -18.53
C SER A 156 16.83 3.73 -17.18
N ILE A 157 17.76 4.31 -16.43
CA ILE A 157 17.44 4.97 -15.14
C ILE A 157 17.66 6.47 -15.31
N VAL A 158 16.60 7.24 -15.09
CA VAL A 158 16.63 8.70 -15.17
C VAL A 158 16.42 9.35 -13.81
N SER A 159 16.85 10.60 -13.66
CA SER A 159 16.46 11.44 -12.53
C SER A 159 15.16 12.14 -12.89
N CYS A 160 14.11 11.90 -12.09
CA CYS A 160 12.78 12.48 -12.29
C CYS A 160 12.42 13.33 -11.07
N GLN A 161 12.14 14.60 -11.28
CA GLN A 161 11.56 15.46 -10.25
C GLN A 161 10.06 15.23 -10.23
N ILE A 162 9.52 14.95 -9.04
CA ILE A 162 8.09 14.70 -8.83
C ILE A 162 7.35 16.03 -8.74
N ASP A 163 6.35 16.22 -9.60
CA ASP A 163 5.56 17.46 -9.70
C ASP A 163 4.20 17.36 -9.02
N LYS A 164 3.59 16.18 -9.07
CA LYS A 164 2.27 15.91 -8.47
C LYS A 164 2.09 14.43 -8.16
N ALA A 165 1.07 14.15 -7.34
CA ALA A 165 0.61 12.80 -7.02
C ALA A 165 -0.90 12.68 -7.25
N ASP A 166 -1.35 11.49 -7.59
CA ASP A 166 -2.73 11.05 -7.36
C ASP A 166 -2.76 9.99 -6.22
N ILE A 167 -3.81 9.21 -6.12
CA ILE A 167 -3.98 8.25 -5.02
C ILE A 167 -2.86 7.19 -5.00
N TYR A 168 -2.42 6.73 -6.18
CA TYR A 168 -1.47 5.64 -6.30
C TYR A 168 -0.25 5.97 -7.17
N ASN A 169 -0.33 7.00 -8.01
CA ASN A 169 0.70 7.34 -8.97
C ASN A 169 1.39 8.65 -8.65
N LEU A 170 2.62 8.76 -9.11
CA LEU A 170 3.38 10.01 -9.13
C LEU A 170 3.55 10.48 -10.58
N TYR A 171 3.73 11.78 -10.75
CA TYR A 171 3.96 12.41 -12.04
C TYR A 171 5.13 13.37 -11.90
N GLY A 172 6.01 13.35 -12.86
CA GLY A 172 7.18 14.23 -12.83
C GLY A 172 7.81 14.37 -14.21
N HIS A 173 8.94 15.05 -14.25
CA HIS A 173 9.70 15.28 -15.47
C HIS A 173 11.18 14.95 -15.26
N VAL A 174 11.86 14.63 -16.36
CA VAL A 174 13.32 14.36 -16.35
C VAL A 174 14.09 15.63 -16.00
N VAL A 175 15.04 15.49 -15.09
CA VAL A 175 15.99 16.54 -14.70
C VAL A 175 17.42 16.07 -14.87
N ASN A 176 18.29 16.98 -15.32
CA ASN A 176 19.73 16.74 -15.41
C ASN A 176 20.38 17.11 -14.07
N VAL A 177 20.74 16.09 -13.30
CA VAL A 177 21.39 16.24 -11.98
C VAL A 177 22.74 15.53 -11.99
#